data_ffcec079449f0f26436d927481ab7930
#
_entry.id   ffcec079449f0f26436d927481ab7930
#
_cell.length_a   1.000
_cell.length_b   1.000
_cell.length_c   1.000
_cell.angle_alpha   90.00
_cell.angle_beta   90.00
_cell.angle_gamma   90.00
#
_symmetry.space_group_name_H-M   'P 1'
#
loop_
_entity.id
_entity.type
_entity.pdbx_description
1 polymer ?
#
loop_
_entity_poly.entity_id
_entity_poly.type
_entity_poly.pdbx_seq_one_letter_code
_entity_poly.pdbx_strand_id
1 'polypeptide(L)'
;GRVIRYNTEYCNDKRYASFKNLVKTGNLYSEQFCYHEVPEKLDPFNEAAFAASPMDFFVVCTDVKTGEPIYHKCRKGDAEDVLWMEASASMPLAAKIVKIGHYGLLDGGVADSIPVRFFESIGYKRNLIILTQPKGYIKKKNKFLPAIRAKYFRYPAFVEAVADRHERYNETLSYIWMLEQAGKDYVIRPPIPLEIGAMERDPAQLRRVYETGRAVAQIQVEKIRDFLNAVKAAPET
;
A
#
# COMPACT_ATOMS: atom_id res chain seq x y z
N GLY A 1 -11.99 -12.60 -4.02
CA GLY A 1 -12.40 -11.65 -4.26
C GLY A 1 -12.25 -10.44 -5.16
N ARG A 2 -12.73 -9.29 -4.69
CA ARG A 2 -12.80 -8.04 -5.45
C ARG A 2 -11.43 -7.58 -6.02
N VAL A 3 -10.39 -7.63 -5.20
CA VAL A 3 -9.05 -7.15 -5.60
C VAL A 3 -8.52 -7.88 -6.83
N ILE A 4 -8.58 -9.21 -6.87
CA ILE A 4 -8.10 -9.96 -8.04
C ILE A 4 -8.98 -9.69 -9.27
N ARG A 5 -10.30 -9.65 -9.11
CA ARG A 5 -11.25 -9.32 -10.18
C ARG A 5 -10.93 -7.95 -10.77
N TYR A 6 -10.82 -6.92 -9.93
CA TYR A 6 -10.46 -5.57 -10.33
C TYR A 6 -9.15 -5.53 -11.14
N ASN A 7 -8.10 -6.19 -10.64
CA ASN A 7 -6.79 -6.16 -11.29
C ASN A 7 -6.72 -7.00 -12.57
N THR A 8 -7.51 -8.08 -12.70
CA THR A 8 -7.45 -8.94 -13.90
C THR A 8 -8.42 -8.54 -15.00
N GLU A 9 -9.55 -7.94 -14.64
CA GLU A 9 -10.57 -7.53 -15.62
C GLU A 9 -10.25 -6.18 -16.27
N TYR A 10 -9.67 -5.24 -15.49
CA TYR A 10 -9.46 -3.87 -15.96
C TYR A 10 -8.00 -3.52 -16.29
N CYS A 11 -7.02 -4.37 -15.99
CA CYS A 11 -5.59 -4.05 -16.21
C CYS A 11 -5.26 -3.70 -17.67
N ASN A 12 -5.99 -4.28 -18.65
CA ASN A 12 -5.82 -4.01 -20.07
C ASN A 12 -6.79 -2.96 -20.63
N ASP A 13 -7.73 -2.44 -19.84
CA ASP A 13 -8.62 -1.38 -20.28
C ASP A 13 -7.83 -0.08 -20.50
N LYS A 14 -7.98 0.51 -21.70
CA LYS A 14 -7.32 1.78 -22.05
C LYS A 14 -7.75 2.95 -21.14
N ARG A 15 -8.94 2.84 -20.53
CA ARG A 15 -9.44 3.80 -19.54
C ARG A 15 -8.72 3.66 -18.20
N TYR A 16 -8.32 2.42 -17.83
CA TYR A 16 -7.65 2.13 -16.56
C TYR A 16 -6.31 2.86 -16.45
N ALA A 17 -5.39 2.62 -17.38
CA ALA A 17 -4.09 3.27 -17.41
C ALA A 17 -3.59 3.50 -18.83
N SER A 18 -3.08 4.70 -19.11
CA SER A 18 -2.46 5.01 -20.40
C SER A 18 -1.51 6.20 -20.29
N PHE A 19 -0.51 6.23 -21.18
CA PHE A 19 0.36 7.39 -21.31
C PHE A 19 -0.41 8.65 -21.74
N LYS A 20 -1.49 8.47 -22.51
CA LYS A 20 -2.40 9.57 -22.87
C LYS A 20 -3.05 10.21 -21.66
N ASN A 21 -3.45 9.40 -20.67
CA ASN A 21 -3.98 9.89 -19.39
C ASN A 21 -2.92 10.73 -18.67
N LEU A 22 -1.68 10.22 -18.58
CA LEU A 22 -0.59 10.92 -17.92
C LEU A 22 -0.34 12.31 -18.52
N VAL A 23 -0.31 12.40 -19.87
CA VAL A 23 -0.11 13.69 -20.56
C VAL A 23 -1.31 14.62 -20.38
N LYS A 24 -2.54 14.09 -20.45
CA LYS A 24 -3.77 14.89 -20.40
C LYS A 24 -4.15 15.36 -18.99
N THR A 25 -3.95 14.50 -17.99
CA THR A 25 -4.46 14.69 -16.63
C THR A 25 -3.38 14.80 -15.56
N GLY A 26 -2.15 14.43 -15.88
CA GLY A 26 -1.06 14.28 -14.92
C GLY A 26 -1.08 12.95 -14.15
N ASN A 27 -2.06 12.08 -14.42
CA ASN A 27 -2.23 10.76 -13.80
C ASN A 27 -2.09 9.66 -14.86
N LEU A 28 -1.24 8.67 -14.61
CA LEU A 28 -1.11 7.47 -15.45
C LEU A 28 -2.39 6.64 -15.39
N TYR A 29 -2.89 6.41 -14.18
CA TYR A 29 -4.16 5.75 -13.90
C TYR A 29 -5.28 6.78 -13.93
N SER A 30 -6.42 6.43 -14.53
CA SER A 30 -7.56 7.34 -14.61
C SER A 30 -8.28 7.40 -13.28
N GLU A 31 -8.25 8.56 -12.64
CA GLU A 31 -9.02 8.88 -11.43
C GLU A 31 -10.50 8.55 -11.63
N GLN A 32 -11.11 9.11 -12.68
CA GLN A 32 -12.52 8.92 -13.02
C GLN A 32 -12.88 7.45 -13.21
N PHE A 33 -12.02 6.66 -13.86
CA PHE A 33 -12.30 5.24 -14.08
C PHE A 33 -12.11 4.42 -12.81
N CYS A 34 -10.96 4.60 -12.12
CA CYS A 34 -10.56 3.76 -11.01
C CYS A 34 -11.37 4.01 -9.73
N TYR A 35 -11.68 5.28 -9.45
CA TYR A 35 -12.28 5.69 -8.19
C TYR A 35 -13.75 6.09 -8.28
N HIS A 36 -14.31 6.17 -9.52
CA HIS A 36 -15.72 6.48 -9.73
C HIS A 36 -16.41 5.41 -10.58
N GLU A 37 -16.06 5.24 -11.86
CA GLU A 37 -16.79 4.34 -12.74
C GLU A 37 -16.78 2.87 -12.27
N VAL A 38 -15.61 2.36 -11.84
CA VAL A 38 -15.50 0.97 -11.36
C VAL A 38 -16.24 0.78 -10.04
N PRO A 39 -15.98 1.54 -8.95
CA PRO A 39 -16.64 1.30 -7.67
C PRO A 39 -18.11 1.69 -7.62
N GLU A 40 -18.59 2.56 -8.51
CA GLU A 40 -19.99 2.98 -8.55
C GLU A 40 -20.85 2.11 -9.49
N LYS A 41 -20.27 1.62 -10.62
CA LYS A 41 -21.05 1.02 -11.70
C LYS A 41 -20.61 -0.38 -12.11
N LEU A 42 -19.30 -0.61 -12.29
CA LEU A 42 -18.80 -1.85 -12.88
C LEU A 42 -18.58 -2.95 -11.82
N ASP A 43 -18.06 -2.60 -10.66
CA ASP A 43 -17.88 -3.49 -9.51
C ASP A 43 -18.24 -2.71 -8.23
N PRO A 44 -19.53 -2.52 -7.93
CA PRO A 44 -20.01 -1.62 -6.88
C PRO A 44 -19.38 -1.89 -5.51
N PHE A 45 -18.92 -0.83 -4.87
CA PHE A 45 -18.39 -0.86 -3.52
C PHE A 45 -19.56 -0.74 -2.51
N ASN A 46 -19.57 -1.62 -1.52
CA ASN A 46 -20.59 -1.59 -0.49
C ASN A 46 -20.16 -0.71 0.70
N GLU A 47 -20.44 0.58 0.60
CA GLU A 47 -20.13 1.58 1.64
C GLU A 47 -20.80 1.24 2.99
N ALA A 48 -22.04 0.77 2.97
CA ALA A 48 -22.74 0.42 4.19
C ALA A 48 -22.06 -0.75 4.94
N ALA A 49 -21.63 -1.78 4.21
CA ALA A 49 -20.88 -2.89 4.80
C ALA A 49 -19.50 -2.45 5.30
N PHE A 50 -18.84 -1.52 4.61
CA PHE A 50 -17.56 -0.94 5.05
C PHE A 50 -17.76 -0.16 6.36
N ALA A 51 -18.71 0.75 6.40
CA ALA A 51 -19.01 1.58 7.58
C ALA A 51 -19.47 0.76 8.79
N ALA A 52 -20.18 -0.35 8.57
CA ALA A 52 -20.63 -1.28 9.62
C ALA A 52 -19.53 -2.24 10.10
N SER A 53 -18.36 -2.28 9.44
CA SER A 53 -17.28 -3.17 9.83
C SER A 53 -16.68 -2.76 11.19
N PRO A 54 -16.47 -3.72 12.12
CA PRO A 54 -15.78 -3.44 13.38
C PRO A 54 -14.26 -3.25 13.21
N MET A 55 -13.73 -3.47 12.00
CA MET A 55 -12.30 -3.34 11.70
C MET A 55 -11.94 -1.89 11.39
N ASP A 56 -10.86 -1.42 12.01
CA ASP A 56 -10.26 -0.16 11.64
C ASP A 56 -9.45 -0.30 10.35
N PHE A 57 -9.67 0.59 9.40
CA PHE A 57 -8.92 0.62 8.14
C PHE A 57 -8.13 1.92 8.03
N PHE A 58 -6.82 1.80 7.90
CA PHE A 58 -5.93 2.94 7.73
C PHE A 58 -5.28 2.93 6.36
N VAL A 59 -5.13 4.12 5.78
CA VAL A 59 -4.26 4.36 4.62
C VAL A 59 -3.10 5.26 5.02
N VAL A 60 -1.96 5.05 4.38
CA VAL A 60 -0.76 5.88 4.61
C VAL A 60 -0.56 6.77 3.38
N CYS A 61 -0.35 8.06 3.60
CA CYS A 61 0.02 9.03 2.57
C CYS A 61 1.34 9.69 2.97
N THR A 62 2.04 10.30 2.01
CA THR A 62 3.21 11.15 2.28
C THR A 62 2.83 12.60 2.02
N ASP A 63 2.95 13.48 3.02
CA ASP A 63 2.80 14.92 2.79
C ASP A 63 4.03 15.47 2.06
N VAL A 64 3.81 16.06 0.89
CA VAL A 64 4.92 16.59 0.07
C VAL A 64 5.64 17.78 0.71
N LYS A 65 4.99 18.50 1.63
CA LYS A 65 5.60 19.67 2.29
C LYS A 65 6.61 19.25 3.34
N THR A 66 6.32 18.21 4.11
CA THR A 66 7.13 17.74 5.24
C THR A 66 7.94 16.51 4.92
N GLY A 67 7.55 15.71 3.91
CA GLY A 67 8.11 14.39 3.62
C GLY A 67 7.67 13.31 4.60
N GLU A 68 6.82 13.66 5.58
CA GLU A 68 6.39 12.77 6.66
C GLU A 68 5.14 11.96 6.29
N PRO A 69 4.93 10.79 6.93
CA PRO A 69 3.74 9.98 6.72
C PRO A 69 2.53 10.59 7.42
N ILE A 70 1.38 10.54 6.75
CA ILE A 70 0.07 10.83 7.31
C ILE A 70 -0.73 9.53 7.33
N TYR A 71 -1.20 9.13 8.50
CA TYR A 71 -2.01 7.94 8.70
C TYR A 71 -3.48 8.35 8.85
N HIS A 72 -4.27 8.08 7.83
CA HIS A 72 -5.70 8.40 7.84
C HIS A 72 -6.54 7.15 8.11
N LYS A 73 -7.43 7.25 9.09
CA LYS A 73 -8.42 6.21 9.41
C LYS A 73 -9.67 6.41 8.57
N CYS A 74 -9.86 5.57 7.56
CA CYS A 74 -11.09 5.52 6.78
C CYS A 74 -12.23 4.91 7.61
N ARG A 75 -13.39 5.55 7.61
CA ARG A 75 -14.52 5.19 8.50
C ARG A 75 -15.78 4.81 7.76
N LYS A 76 -16.06 5.44 6.63
CA LYS A 76 -17.34 5.34 5.91
C LYS A 76 -17.20 4.69 4.54
N GLY A 77 -16.01 4.79 3.92
CA GLY A 77 -15.81 4.42 2.52
C GLY A 77 -16.49 5.37 1.53
N ASP A 78 -16.85 6.57 2.00
CA ASP A 78 -17.45 7.63 1.21
C ASP A 78 -16.41 8.34 0.31
N ALA A 79 -16.84 9.38 -0.40
CA ALA A 79 -15.98 10.11 -1.33
C ALA A 79 -14.72 10.71 -0.66
N GLU A 80 -14.80 11.10 0.62
CA GLU A 80 -13.65 11.59 1.37
C GLU A 80 -12.64 10.47 1.62
N ASP A 81 -13.09 9.32 2.12
CA ASP A 81 -12.22 8.15 2.33
C ASP A 81 -11.62 7.64 1.02
N VAL A 82 -12.40 7.65 -0.08
CA VAL A 82 -11.92 7.30 -1.43
C VAL A 82 -10.82 8.24 -1.90
N LEU A 83 -10.92 9.53 -1.63
CA LEU A 83 -9.88 10.50 -1.96
C LEU A 83 -8.57 10.26 -1.17
N TRP A 84 -8.66 9.83 0.08
CA TRP A 84 -7.49 9.39 0.86
C TRP A 84 -6.88 8.11 0.30
N MET A 85 -7.70 7.15 -0.15
CA MET A 85 -7.22 5.92 -0.82
C MET A 85 -6.52 6.26 -2.14
N GLU A 86 -7.05 7.20 -2.93
CA GLU A 86 -6.40 7.72 -4.14
C GLU A 86 -5.05 8.34 -3.82
N ALA A 87 -4.98 9.21 -2.81
CA ALA A 87 -3.73 9.84 -2.38
C ALA A 87 -2.68 8.79 -1.98
N SER A 88 -3.09 7.77 -1.21
CA SER A 88 -2.23 6.66 -0.79
C SER A 88 -1.66 5.84 -1.95
N ALA A 89 -2.37 5.78 -3.07
CA ALA A 89 -1.94 5.05 -4.28
C ALA A 89 -1.28 5.97 -5.33
N SER A 90 -1.14 7.28 -5.07
CA SER A 90 -0.62 8.27 -6.01
C SER A 90 0.89 8.26 -6.07
N MET A 91 1.44 7.38 -6.92
CA MET A 91 2.90 7.21 -7.09
C MET A 91 3.58 8.46 -7.65
N PRO A 92 4.75 8.88 -7.11
CA PRO A 92 5.55 9.95 -7.68
C PRO A 92 5.86 9.72 -9.16
N LEU A 93 5.82 10.77 -9.97
CA LEU A 93 5.96 10.80 -11.43
C LEU A 93 4.77 10.21 -12.20
N ALA A 94 4.02 9.27 -11.63
CA ALA A 94 2.88 8.62 -12.27
C ALA A 94 1.53 9.25 -11.90
N ALA A 95 1.50 10.11 -10.88
CA ALA A 95 0.32 10.84 -10.44
C ALA A 95 0.63 12.30 -10.12
N LYS A 96 -0.41 13.12 -10.07
CA LYS A 96 -0.36 14.47 -9.51
C LYS A 96 -0.49 14.42 -7.99
N ILE A 97 -0.09 15.51 -7.33
CA ILE A 97 -0.29 15.68 -5.89
C ILE A 97 -1.80 15.80 -5.62
N VAL A 98 -2.32 14.94 -4.75
CA VAL A 98 -3.72 14.99 -4.29
C VAL A 98 -3.79 16.01 -3.14
N LYS A 99 -4.77 16.92 -3.22
CA LYS A 99 -4.97 17.95 -2.18
C LYS A 99 -6.15 17.58 -1.30
N ILE A 100 -5.92 17.48 0.01
CA ILE A 100 -6.97 17.22 1.00
C ILE A 100 -6.78 18.25 2.14
N GLY A 101 -7.70 19.19 2.27
CA GLY A 101 -7.54 20.31 3.20
C GLY A 101 -6.24 21.08 2.95
N HIS A 102 -5.36 21.14 3.94
CA HIS A 102 -4.06 21.82 3.83
C HIS A 102 -2.92 20.93 3.38
N TYR A 103 -3.17 19.62 3.23
CA TYR A 103 -2.18 18.64 2.79
C TYR A 103 -2.01 18.59 1.28
N GLY A 104 -0.80 18.34 0.83
CA GLY A 104 -0.48 17.89 -0.52
C GLY A 104 0.10 16.47 -0.44
N LEU A 105 -0.64 15.48 -0.91
CA LEU A 105 -0.38 14.07 -0.61
C LEU A 105 0.05 13.28 -1.85
N LEU A 106 0.95 12.34 -1.64
CA LEU A 106 1.36 11.28 -2.55
C LEU A 106 1.42 9.94 -1.80
N ASP A 107 1.79 8.87 -2.54
CA ASP A 107 1.90 7.48 -2.09
C ASP A 107 2.62 7.36 -0.73
N GLY A 108 1.96 6.74 0.22
CA GLY A 108 2.46 6.54 1.58
C GLY A 108 3.72 5.68 1.65
N GLY A 109 3.91 4.80 0.69
CA GLY A 109 5.11 3.99 0.60
C GLY A 109 6.40 4.78 0.34
N VAL A 110 6.33 6.11 0.16
CA VAL A 110 7.51 7.00 0.17
C VAL A 110 8.01 7.23 1.59
N ALA A 111 7.14 7.64 2.50
CA ALA A 111 7.50 7.95 3.88
C ALA A 111 7.50 6.71 4.78
N ASP A 112 6.43 5.89 4.72
CA ASP A 112 6.32 4.65 5.49
C ASP A 112 5.67 3.54 4.64
N SER A 113 6.51 2.64 4.12
CA SER A 113 6.06 1.55 3.25
C SER A 113 5.42 0.38 4.01
N ILE A 114 5.73 0.21 5.31
CA ILE A 114 5.24 -0.88 6.16
C ILE A 114 5.02 -0.32 7.57
N PRO A 115 3.81 0.15 7.90
CA PRO A 115 3.53 1.01 9.05
C PRO A 115 3.46 0.25 10.39
N VAL A 116 4.38 -0.69 10.63
CA VAL A 116 4.38 -1.52 11.86
C VAL A 116 4.56 -0.67 13.12
N ARG A 117 5.48 0.30 13.09
CA ARG A 117 5.74 1.20 14.23
C ARG A 117 4.54 2.10 14.55
N PHE A 118 3.81 2.54 13.52
CA PHE A 118 2.56 3.28 13.71
C PHE A 118 1.53 2.41 14.44
N PHE A 119 1.31 1.17 14.00
CA PHE A 119 0.35 0.28 14.67
C PHE A 119 0.75 -0.04 16.10
N GLU A 120 2.04 -0.23 16.39
CA GLU A 120 2.54 -0.36 17.78
C GLU A 120 2.25 0.89 18.61
N SER A 121 2.44 2.09 18.04
CA SER A 121 2.23 3.37 18.75
C SER A 121 0.77 3.62 19.13
N ILE A 122 -0.18 3.05 18.37
CA ILE A 122 -1.62 3.15 18.65
C ILE A 122 -2.18 1.92 19.40
N GLY A 123 -1.29 1.04 19.93
CA GLY A 123 -1.65 -0.03 20.85
C GLY A 123 -1.68 -1.44 20.26
N TYR A 124 -1.50 -1.63 18.96
CA TYR A 124 -1.41 -2.96 18.35
C TYR A 124 -0.02 -3.55 18.53
N LYS A 125 0.20 -4.23 19.66
CA LYS A 125 1.50 -4.81 20.03
C LYS A 125 1.85 -6.13 19.34
N ARG A 126 0.93 -6.72 18.61
CA ARG A 126 1.12 -7.97 17.85
C ARG A 126 0.46 -7.84 16.50
N ASN A 127 1.22 -8.06 15.43
CA ASN A 127 0.77 -7.81 14.08
C ASN A 127 0.95 -9.04 13.20
N LEU A 128 0.00 -9.24 12.27
CA LEU A 128 0.16 -10.11 11.12
C LEU A 128 0.65 -9.25 9.95
N ILE A 129 1.90 -9.40 9.58
CA ILE A 129 2.55 -8.57 8.55
C ILE A 129 2.62 -9.35 7.24
N ILE A 130 2.08 -8.77 6.16
CA ILE A 130 2.14 -9.36 4.81
C ILE A 130 3.15 -8.56 3.98
N LEU A 131 4.26 -9.19 3.62
CA LEU A 131 5.30 -8.61 2.78
C LEU A 131 5.18 -9.10 1.33
N THR A 132 5.50 -8.23 0.39
CA THR A 132 5.53 -8.55 -1.04
C THR A 132 6.92 -8.99 -1.53
N GLN A 133 7.92 -8.93 -0.65
CA GLN A 133 9.30 -9.28 -0.96
C GLN A 133 9.76 -10.48 -0.11
N PRO A 134 10.62 -11.37 -0.65
CA PRO A 134 11.13 -12.52 0.07
C PRO A 134 12.09 -12.11 1.19
N LYS A 135 12.41 -13.09 2.06
CA LYS A 135 13.44 -12.91 3.11
C LYS A 135 14.80 -12.56 2.47
N GLY A 136 15.50 -11.61 3.08
CA GLY A 136 16.79 -11.14 2.58
C GLY A 136 16.72 -10.11 1.45
N TYR A 137 15.52 -9.67 1.07
CA TYR A 137 15.40 -8.58 0.12
C TYR A 137 16.01 -7.28 0.68
N ILE A 138 16.78 -6.59 -0.17
CA ILE A 138 17.36 -5.27 0.13
C ILE A 138 16.88 -4.27 -0.93
N LYS A 139 16.15 -3.25 -0.47
CA LYS A 139 15.69 -2.17 -1.32
C LYS A 139 16.85 -1.30 -1.76
N LYS A 140 16.97 -1.06 -3.07
CA LYS A 140 18.01 -0.21 -3.68
C LYS A 140 17.53 1.23 -3.82
N LYS A 141 18.48 2.15 -3.97
CA LYS A 141 18.22 3.57 -4.26
C LYS A 141 17.32 3.74 -5.48
N ASN A 142 16.46 4.75 -5.41
CA ASN A 142 15.53 5.05 -6.49
C ASN A 142 16.28 5.59 -7.73
N LYS A 143 16.23 4.86 -8.84
CA LYS A 143 16.86 5.25 -10.11
C LYS A 143 16.27 6.52 -10.73
N PHE A 144 15.03 6.85 -10.40
CA PHE A 144 14.32 8.02 -10.91
C PHE A 144 14.52 9.27 -10.04
N LEU A 145 15.42 9.24 -9.05
CA LEU A 145 15.66 10.38 -8.16
C LEU A 145 16.00 11.70 -8.88
N PRO A 146 16.77 11.71 -10.00
CA PRO A 146 16.98 12.94 -10.74
C PRO A 146 15.69 13.56 -11.32
N ALA A 147 14.80 12.73 -11.87
CA ALA A 147 13.49 13.18 -12.37
C ALA A 147 12.57 13.65 -11.24
N ILE A 148 12.63 13.00 -10.09
CA ILE A 148 11.89 13.41 -8.88
C ILE A 148 12.38 14.76 -8.38
N ARG A 149 13.70 14.98 -8.31
CA ARG A 149 14.27 16.29 -7.96
C ARG A 149 13.81 17.39 -8.90
N ALA A 150 13.79 17.12 -10.21
CA ALA A 150 13.34 18.09 -11.20
C ALA A 150 11.84 18.41 -11.08
N LYS A 151 10.97 17.39 -10.91
CA LYS A 151 9.51 17.57 -10.79
C LYS A 151 9.10 18.21 -9.47
N TYR A 152 9.74 17.81 -8.38
CA TYR A 152 9.36 18.20 -7.01
C TYR A 152 10.34 19.17 -6.36
N PHE A 153 11.03 20.02 -7.15
CA PHE A 153 12.03 20.97 -6.65
C PHE A 153 11.49 21.94 -5.59
N ARG A 154 10.19 22.19 -5.59
CA ARG A 154 9.49 23.02 -4.59
C ARG A 154 9.20 22.30 -3.27
N TYR A 155 9.47 21.00 -3.20
CA TYR A 155 9.18 20.14 -2.07
C TYR A 155 10.47 19.38 -1.65
N PRO A 156 11.49 20.09 -1.11
CA PRO A 156 12.78 19.49 -0.81
C PRO A 156 12.69 18.34 0.20
N ALA A 157 11.84 18.48 1.23
CA ALA A 157 11.62 17.43 2.22
C ALA A 157 11.05 16.13 1.59
N PHE A 158 10.12 16.26 0.64
CA PHE A 158 9.63 15.11 -0.11
C PHE A 158 10.71 14.44 -0.97
N VAL A 159 11.56 15.25 -1.61
CA VAL A 159 12.69 14.74 -2.42
C VAL A 159 13.66 13.96 -1.53
N GLU A 160 13.96 14.45 -0.33
CA GLU A 160 14.77 13.76 0.68
C GLU A 160 14.09 12.47 1.13
N ALA A 161 12.80 12.52 1.45
CA ALA A 161 12.02 11.33 1.78
C ALA A 161 12.09 10.23 0.71
N VAL A 162 12.08 10.59 -0.58
CA VAL A 162 12.28 9.62 -1.68
C VAL A 162 13.71 9.12 -1.76
N ALA A 163 14.72 9.99 -1.51
CA ALA A 163 16.13 9.63 -1.56
C ALA A 163 16.47 8.58 -0.51
N ASP A 164 15.96 8.75 0.72
CA ASP A 164 16.26 7.90 1.88
C ASP A 164 15.29 6.74 2.06
N ARG A 165 14.24 6.67 1.22
CA ARG A 165 13.24 5.60 1.25
C ARG A 165 13.83 4.21 1.36
N HIS A 166 14.92 3.94 0.66
CA HIS A 166 15.54 2.61 0.64
C HIS A 166 16.18 2.26 1.99
N GLU A 167 16.75 3.21 2.69
CA GLU A 167 17.34 3.01 4.03
C GLU A 167 16.24 2.74 5.04
N ARG A 168 15.24 3.62 5.14
CA ARG A 168 14.09 3.41 6.04
C ARG A 168 13.37 2.10 5.80
N TYR A 169 13.18 1.70 4.54
CA TYR A 169 12.56 0.43 4.20
C TYR A 169 13.38 -0.76 4.72
N ASN A 170 14.71 -0.73 4.53
CA ASN A 170 15.60 -1.80 4.98
C ASN A 170 15.70 -1.87 6.51
N GLU A 171 15.71 -0.72 7.18
CA GLU A 171 15.63 -0.64 8.65
C GLU A 171 14.31 -1.24 9.16
N THR A 172 13.18 -0.92 8.52
CA THR A 172 11.88 -1.49 8.86
C THR A 172 11.88 -3.01 8.66
N LEU A 173 12.46 -3.54 7.57
CA LEU A 173 12.58 -4.99 7.38
C LEU A 173 13.44 -5.64 8.47
N SER A 174 14.53 -5.00 8.90
CA SER A 174 15.37 -5.49 9.99
C SER A 174 14.61 -5.49 11.33
N TYR A 175 13.82 -4.46 11.58
CA TYR A 175 12.96 -4.37 12.75
C TYR A 175 11.88 -5.46 12.75
N ILE A 176 11.18 -5.66 11.64
CA ILE A 176 10.19 -6.72 11.48
C ILE A 176 10.83 -8.10 11.70
N TRP A 177 12.04 -8.30 11.20
CA TRP A 177 12.75 -9.56 11.44
C TRP A 177 13.01 -9.80 12.93
N MET A 178 13.39 -8.78 13.70
CA MET A 178 13.56 -8.90 15.15
C MET A 178 12.24 -9.24 15.85
N LEU A 179 11.13 -8.61 15.47
CA LEU A 179 9.80 -8.89 16.02
C LEU A 179 9.34 -10.32 15.72
N GLU A 180 9.60 -10.79 14.49
CA GLU A 180 9.31 -12.18 14.06
C GLU A 180 10.12 -13.20 14.87
N GLN A 181 11.44 -12.99 15.07
CA GLN A 181 12.28 -13.86 15.87
C GLN A 181 11.87 -13.90 17.36
N ALA A 182 11.38 -12.78 17.87
CA ALA A 182 10.85 -12.69 19.24
C ALA A 182 9.44 -13.28 19.40
N GLY A 183 8.80 -13.76 18.32
CA GLY A 183 7.42 -14.26 18.33
C GLY A 183 6.37 -13.19 18.61
N LYS A 184 6.73 -11.90 18.52
CA LYS A 184 5.81 -10.79 18.73
C LYS A 184 4.90 -10.59 17.54
N ASP A 185 5.45 -10.68 16.32
CA ASP A 185 4.71 -10.53 15.07
C ASP A 185 4.80 -11.79 14.23
N TYR A 186 3.79 -12.03 13.40
CA TYR A 186 3.76 -13.12 12.42
C TYR A 186 3.91 -12.55 11.01
N VAL A 187 4.85 -13.08 10.22
CA VAL A 187 5.16 -12.52 8.90
C VAL A 187 4.86 -13.53 7.79
N ILE A 188 3.99 -13.12 6.87
CA ILE A 188 3.73 -13.83 5.61
C ILE A 188 4.52 -13.14 4.50
N ARG A 189 5.32 -13.90 3.75
CA ARG A 189 6.10 -13.37 2.62
C ARG A 189 6.27 -14.42 1.52
N PRO A 190 6.48 -14.03 0.26
CA PRO A 190 6.78 -14.99 -0.80
C PRO A 190 8.12 -15.67 -0.53
N PRO A 191 8.27 -16.97 -0.86
CA PRO A 191 9.52 -17.70 -0.65
C PRO A 191 10.65 -17.24 -1.59
N ILE A 192 10.30 -16.75 -2.77
CA ILE A 192 11.20 -16.26 -3.82
C ILE A 192 10.67 -14.95 -4.41
N PRO A 193 11.48 -14.17 -5.15
CA PRO A 193 11.00 -12.99 -5.88
C PRO A 193 9.83 -13.30 -6.80
N LEU A 194 8.84 -12.42 -6.84
CA LEU A 194 7.60 -12.65 -7.59
C LEU A 194 7.74 -12.41 -9.11
N GLU A 195 8.85 -11.84 -9.56
CA GLU A 195 9.15 -11.56 -10.97
C GLU A 195 8.01 -10.80 -11.67
N ILE A 196 7.51 -9.75 -11.02
CA ILE A 196 6.44 -8.91 -11.53
C ILE A 196 6.83 -7.43 -11.44
N GLY A 197 6.48 -6.65 -12.46
CA GLY A 197 6.71 -5.21 -12.48
C GLY A 197 5.62 -4.45 -11.73
N ALA A 198 5.95 -3.22 -11.27
CA ALA A 198 5.00 -2.35 -10.56
C ALA A 198 3.81 -1.90 -11.43
N MET A 199 3.93 -1.98 -12.75
CA MET A 199 2.89 -1.60 -13.71
C MET A 199 2.53 -2.80 -14.61
N GLU A 200 2.47 -4.00 -14.04
CA GLU A 200 2.07 -5.21 -14.77
C GLU A 200 0.63 -5.09 -15.29
N ARG A 201 0.43 -5.51 -16.52
CA ARG A 201 -0.85 -5.45 -17.22
C ARG A 201 -1.27 -6.78 -17.83
N ASP A 202 -0.47 -7.82 -17.69
CA ASP A 202 -0.83 -9.17 -18.10
C ASP A 202 -1.72 -9.82 -17.02
N PRO A 203 -3.01 -10.09 -17.31
CA PRO A 203 -3.91 -10.73 -16.36
C PRO A 203 -3.42 -12.10 -15.90
N ALA A 204 -2.70 -12.84 -16.74
CA ALA A 204 -2.17 -14.15 -16.38
C ALA A 204 -1.05 -14.03 -15.34
N GLN A 205 -0.14 -13.04 -15.50
CA GLN A 205 0.90 -12.77 -14.50
C GLN A 205 0.31 -12.28 -13.18
N LEU A 206 -0.68 -11.38 -13.23
CA LEU A 206 -1.38 -10.90 -12.03
C LEU A 206 -2.08 -12.07 -11.29
N ARG A 207 -2.73 -12.97 -12.02
CA ARG A 207 -3.36 -14.16 -11.45
C ARG A 207 -2.33 -15.12 -10.87
N ARG A 208 -1.22 -15.38 -11.56
CA ARG A 208 -0.11 -16.22 -11.06
C ARG A 208 0.39 -15.70 -9.69
N VAL A 209 0.64 -14.40 -9.58
CA VAL A 209 1.11 -13.79 -8.33
C VAL A 209 0.06 -13.88 -7.23
N TYR A 210 -1.22 -13.68 -7.56
CA TYR A 210 -2.32 -13.84 -6.62
C TYR A 210 -2.40 -15.28 -6.08
N GLU A 211 -2.35 -16.29 -6.95
CA GLU A 211 -2.39 -17.70 -6.52
C GLU A 211 -1.15 -18.09 -5.70
N THR A 212 0.02 -17.54 -6.03
CA THR A 212 1.22 -17.69 -5.20
C THR A 212 0.99 -17.16 -3.78
N GLY A 213 0.44 -15.95 -3.65
CA GLY A 213 0.13 -15.36 -2.34
C GLY A 213 -0.89 -16.19 -1.56
N ARG A 214 -1.93 -16.69 -2.23
CA ARG A 214 -2.93 -17.59 -1.63
C ARG A 214 -2.32 -18.89 -1.11
N ALA A 215 -1.53 -19.55 -1.95
CA ALA A 215 -0.87 -20.81 -1.57
C ALA A 215 0.04 -20.64 -0.35
N VAL A 216 0.86 -19.58 -0.35
CA VAL A 216 1.72 -19.23 0.79
C VAL A 216 0.93 -18.99 2.07
N ALA A 217 -0.20 -18.32 2.00
CA ALA A 217 -1.05 -18.07 3.17
C ALA A 217 -1.76 -19.36 3.62
N GLN A 218 -2.28 -20.17 2.69
CA GLN A 218 -3.04 -21.39 2.99
C GLN A 218 -2.22 -22.42 3.78
N ILE A 219 -0.96 -22.64 3.42
CA ILE A 219 -0.08 -23.60 4.15
C ILE A 219 0.27 -23.10 5.56
N GLN A 220 0.01 -21.86 5.88
CA GLN A 220 0.31 -21.24 7.17
C GLN A 220 -0.95 -20.98 8.04
N VAL A 221 -2.15 -21.32 7.56
CA VAL A 221 -3.42 -20.99 8.23
C VAL A 221 -3.45 -21.46 9.68
N GLU A 222 -3.02 -22.69 9.99
CA GLU A 222 -3.03 -23.19 11.37
C GLU A 222 -2.06 -22.41 12.26
N LYS A 223 -0.84 -22.14 11.78
CA LYS A 223 0.13 -21.32 12.52
C LYS A 223 -0.37 -19.88 12.77
N ILE A 224 -1.08 -19.31 11.80
CA ILE A 224 -1.70 -17.99 11.93
C ILE A 224 -2.81 -18.04 12.99
N ARG A 225 -3.65 -19.06 13.00
CA ARG A 225 -4.67 -19.27 14.02
C ARG A 225 -4.08 -19.39 15.40
N ASP A 226 -3.04 -20.20 15.56
CA ASP A 226 -2.33 -20.37 16.82
C ASP A 226 -1.75 -19.04 17.31
N PHE A 227 -1.11 -18.29 16.42
CA PHE A 227 -0.59 -16.95 16.73
C PHE A 227 -1.68 -15.99 17.20
N LEU A 228 -2.83 -15.94 16.52
CA LEU A 228 -3.96 -15.09 16.88
C LEU A 228 -4.65 -15.53 18.19
N ASN A 229 -4.75 -16.83 18.43
CA ASN A 229 -5.35 -17.37 19.64
C ASN A 229 -4.47 -17.14 20.89
N ALA A 230 -3.15 -17.20 20.74
CA ALA A 230 -2.21 -16.88 21.83
C ALA A 230 -2.35 -15.43 22.32
N VAL A 231 -2.87 -14.51 21.51
CA VAL A 231 -3.19 -13.13 21.91
C VAL A 231 -4.36 -13.09 22.89
N LYS A 232 -5.40 -13.93 22.66
CA LYS A 232 -6.61 -13.96 23.51
C LYS A 232 -6.37 -14.60 24.88
N ALA A 233 -5.30 -15.39 25.03
CA ALA A 233 -4.96 -16.10 26.25
C ALA A 233 -3.98 -15.35 27.18
N ALA A 234 -3.36 -14.26 26.69
CA ALA A 234 -2.47 -13.45 27.52
C ALA A 234 -3.30 -12.50 28.41
N PRO A 235 -3.14 -12.51 29.75
CA PRO A 235 -3.83 -11.56 30.61
C PRO A 235 -3.43 -10.14 30.26
N GLU A 236 -4.38 -9.22 30.26
CA GLU A 236 -4.15 -7.79 30.16
C GLU A 236 -3.30 -7.37 31.37
N THR A 237 -2.02 -7.08 31.14
CA THR A 237 -1.10 -6.52 32.16
C THR A 237 -0.98 -5.02 31.97
#